data_1d4130adcb9ad4ead70efc81dbde2c37
#
_entry.id   1d4130adcb9ad4ead70efc81dbde2c37
#
_cell.length_a   1.000
_cell.length_b   1.000
_cell.length_c   1.000
_cell.angle_alpha   90.00
_cell.angle_beta   90.00
_cell.angle_gamma   90.00
#
_symmetry.space_group_name_H-M   'P 1'
#
loop_
_entity.id
_entity.type
_entity.pdbx_description
1 polymer ?
#
loop_
_entity_poly.entity_id
_entity_poly.type
_entity_poly.pdbx_seq_one_letter_code
_entity_poly.pdbx_strand_id
1 'polypeptide(L)'
;MKAFSRWLAPLAAALVPAAVLAGGVQGIDVLSNRADLISGGDALVAARLAPGTDAAAVRVTLNGSDITSSFAVRENGQYQGLVTGLAEGDNLLRARLPDGSGHEITIKNHPIGGPVFSGEQIQPWLCRTQLQGGTTPALGAAVDEKCNAAAPVVELFYRSTGNQWVAYTPTTLPELIQPTTTDEGKTVPFIIQRVTGTANRGIYQIAVLVDPTKPITPWSTGQPWNRKYVNTFGGACSVNYQQPTVGDVRNVERLGLGFAVGTSSLNTFANQCSDVISAEALMMTKEILTERWGPIRYTIGDGGSAGTMQQHMISGAYPGLLNGLMTSLLYEDHWFQVVDSHDCLVLSRYFGLGGGGPFGPPPGWGDGSGNPLFPDAAAR
;
A
#
# COMPACT_ATOMS: atom_id res chain seq x y z
N MET A 1 -0.49 12.84 87.24
CA MET A 1 -0.57 13.73 86.06
C MET A 1 0.81 13.76 85.40
N LYS A 2 0.97 13.06 84.26
CA LYS A 2 2.23 13.05 83.53
C LYS A 2 2.00 13.80 82.19
N ALA A 3 2.76 14.88 81.98
CA ALA A 3 2.72 15.72 80.84
C ALA A 3 3.45 15.01 79.64
N PHE A 4 2.75 14.85 78.50
CA PHE A 4 3.35 14.40 77.28
C PHE A 4 3.86 15.60 76.44
N SER A 5 5.17 15.70 76.33
CA SER A 5 5.83 16.63 75.42
C SER A 5 5.79 16.16 74.01
N ARG A 6 5.10 16.86 73.08
CA ARG A 6 5.08 16.59 71.65
C ARG A 6 6.27 17.31 70.98
N TRP A 7 7.19 16.54 70.45
CA TRP A 7 8.24 17.01 69.55
C TRP A 7 7.67 17.11 68.13
N LEU A 8 7.60 18.32 67.61
CA LEU A 8 7.34 18.63 66.19
C LEU A 8 8.70 18.66 65.48
N ALA A 9 8.96 17.64 64.64
CA ALA A 9 10.09 17.67 63.69
C ALA A 9 9.71 18.48 62.44
N PRO A 10 10.56 19.39 61.97
CA PRO A 10 10.29 20.09 60.72
C PRO A 10 10.45 19.15 59.55
N LEU A 11 9.42 19.05 58.69
CA LEU A 11 9.49 18.40 57.38
C LEU A 11 10.35 19.27 56.45
N ALA A 12 11.58 18.89 56.22
CA ALA A 12 12.39 19.45 55.14
C ALA A 12 11.84 18.94 53.80
N ALA A 13 11.13 19.79 53.07
CA ALA A 13 10.74 19.54 51.69
C ALA A 13 12.02 19.49 50.81
N ALA A 14 12.44 18.31 50.44
CA ALA A 14 13.48 18.13 49.44
C ALA A 14 12.93 18.59 48.10
N LEU A 15 13.38 19.74 47.62
CA LEU A 15 13.24 20.16 46.22
C LEU A 15 14.03 19.16 45.36
N VAL A 16 13.33 18.19 44.77
CA VAL A 16 13.88 17.37 43.70
C VAL A 16 14.03 18.31 42.51
N PRO A 17 15.25 18.56 42.01
CA PRO A 17 15.40 19.32 40.77
C PRO A 17 14.66 18.56 39.68
N ALA A 18 13.68 19.24 39.05
CA ALA A 18 13.11 18.72 37.80
C ALA A 18 14.27 18.58 36.83
N ALA A 19 14.62 17.35 36.48
CA ALA A 19 15.56 17.08 35.41
C ALA A 19 14.97 17.76 34.17
N VAL A 20 15.57 18.86 33.75
CA VAL A 20 15.34 19.46 32.43
C VAL A 20 15.75 18.35 31.48
N LEU A 21 14.78 17.66 30.91
CA LEU A 21 15.00 16.71 29.81
C LEU A 21 15.66 17.55 28.72
N ALA A 22 16.96 17.36 28.52
CA ALA A 22 17.69 18.04 27.47
C ALA A 22 16.92 17.80 26.17
N GLY A 23 16.48 18.87 25.52
CA GLY A 23 15.86 18.82 24.22
C GLY A 23 16.77 18.06 23.26
N GLY A 24 16.21 17.30 22.32
CA GLY A 24 17.03 16.54 21.40
C GLY A 24 16.23 15.77 20.36
N VAL A 25 16.92 15.27 19.35
CA VAL A 25 16.35 14.29 18.43
C VAL A 25 16.38 12.94 19.13
N GLN A 26 15.22 12.30 19.32
CA GLN A 26 15.07 11.03 20.04
C GLN A 26 15.10 9.82 19.12
N GLY A 27 14.97 10.02 17.78
CA GLY A 27 14.96 8.96 16.79
C GLY A 27 14.51 9.46 15.43
N ILE A 28 14.68 8.59 14.44
CA ILE A 28 14.21 8.80 13.07
C ILE A 28 13.34 7.61 12.70
N ASP A 29 12.10 7.87 12.28
CA ASP A 29 11.15 6.86 11.83
C ASP A 29 10.92 7.02 10.33
N VAL A 30 11.12 5.94 9.56
CA VAL A 30 10.72 5.86 8.16
C VAL A 30 9.26 5.43 8.15
N LEU A 31 8.37 6.28 7.61
CA LEU A 31 6.92 6.10 7.66
C LEU A 31 6.36 5.39 6.42
N SER A 32 7.07 5.46 5.30
CA SER A 32 6.65 4.84 4.04
C SER A 32 6.64 3.33 4.13
N ASN A 33 7.72 2.75 4.68
CA ASN A 33 7.96 1.33 4.82
C ASN A 33 9.06 1.08 5.87
N ARG A 34 9.50 -0.17 6.03
CA ARG A 34 10.75 -0.47 6.73
C ARG A 34 11.93 0.19 6.01
N ALA A 35 12.88 0.69 6.77
CA ALA A 35 14.03 1.41 6.21
C ALA A 35 14.88 0.57 5.23
N ASP A 36 14.86 -0.76 5.34
CA ASP A 36 15.56 -1.69 4.47
C ASP A 36 14.76 -2.13 3.22
N LEU A 37 13.52 -1.66 3.06
CA LEU A 37 12.60 -2.06 1.98
C LEU A 37 12.01 -0.86 1.21
N ILE A 38 12.67 0.29 1.26
CA ILE A 38 12.25 1.48 0.51
C ILE A 38 12.51 1.28 -0.98
N SER A 39 11.65 1.82 -1.83
CA SER A 39 11.75 1.72 -3.28
C SER A 39 11.44 3.05 -3.99
N GLY A 40 11.93 3.21 -5.21
CA GLY A 40 11.58 4.35 -6.05
C GLY A 40 12.31 5.65 -5.77
N GLY A 41 13.14 5.72 -4.74
CA GLY A 41 14.00 6.88 -4.48
C GLY A 41 13.43 7.92 -3.53
N ASP A 42 12.23 7.67 -2.97
CA ASP A 42 11.55 8.56 -2.02
C ASP A 42 11.30 7.84 -0.70
N ALA A 43 11.18 8.60 0.41
CA ALA A 43 10.72 8.09 1.69
C ALA A 43 10.10 9.20 2.55
N LEU A 44 8.92 8.98 3.09
CA LEU A 44 8.36 9.83 4.11
C LEU A 44 9.00 9.51 5.46
N VAL A 45 9.62 10.52 6.08
CA VAL A 45 10.39 10.36 7.31
C VAL A 45 9.94 11.35 8.37
N ALA A 46 9.91 10.90 9.63
CA ALA A 46 9.73 11.75 10.81
C ALA A 46 10.95 11.68 11.73
N ALA A 47 11.44 12.83 12.20
CA ALA A 47 12.38 12.87 13.30
C ALA A 47 11.59 13.17 14.60
N ARG A 48 11.72 12.27 15.57
CA ARG A 48 11.08 12.45 16.89
C ARG A 48 11.88 13.44 17.72
N LEU A 49 11.28 14.58 18.01
CA LEU A 49 11.88 15.62 18.83
C LEU A 49 11.38 15.51 20.27
N ALA A 50 12.30 15.64 21.23
CA ALA A 50 11.93 15.76 22.63
C ALA A 50 11.12 17.06 22.87
N PRO A 51 10.20 17.09 23.86
CA PRO A 51 9.52 18.32 24.24
C PRO A 51 10.52 19.45 24.53
N GLY A 52 10.26 20.64 23.96
CA GLY A 52 11.12 21.81 24.11
C GLY A 52 12.31 21.87 23.16
N THR A 53 12.48 20.88 22.25
CA THR A 53 13.50 20.96 21.20
C THR A 53 13.12 22.03 20.17
N ASP A 54 14.04 22.94 19.86
CA ASP A 54 13.86 23.87 18.75
C ASP A 54 14.00 23.12 17.42
N ALA A 55 12.87 22.90 16.74
CA ALA A 55 12.85 22.25 15.45
C ALA A 55 13.63 22.99 14.36
N ALA A 56 13.76 24.34 14.48
CA ALA A 56 14.52 25.14 13.53
C ALA A 56 16.05 24.95 13.66
N ALA A 57 16.50 24.44 14.81
CA ALA A 57 17.90 24.12 15.05
C ALA A 57 18.30 22.73 14.50
N VAL A 58 17.34 21.90 14.11
CA VAL A 58 17.62 20.54 13.60
C VAL A 58 18.14 20.62 12.17
N ARG A 59 19.31 20.09 11.94
CA ARG A 59 19.89 19.91 10.61
C ARG A 59 19.69 18.47 10.14
N VAL A 60 19.13 18.30 8.95
CA VAL A 60 18.93 16.99 8.32
C VAL A 60 19.84 16.86 7.10
N THR A 61 20.57 15.74 7.03
CA THR A 61 21.47 15.46 5.90
C THR A 61 21.22 14.07 5.34
N LEU A 62 21.26 13.95 4.01
CA LEU A 62 21.25 12.69 3.27
C LEU A 62 22.59 12.50 2.56
N ASN A 63 23.30 11.42 2.89
CA ASN A 63 24.65 11.13 2.34
C ASN A 63 25.60 12.31 2.45
N GLY A 64 25.46 13.13 3.50
CA GLY A 64 26.24 14.33 3.74
C GLY A 64 25.69 15.63 3.12
N SER A 65 24.75 15.53 2.18
CA SER A 65 24.08 16.69 1.57
C SER A 65 22.99 17.22 2.48
N ASP A 66 22.90 18.55 2.62
CA ASP A 66 21.88 19.21 3.45
C ASP A 66 20.50 19.16 2.77
N ILE A 67 19.54 18.53 3.42
CA ILE A 67 18.13 18.43 2.99
C ILE A 67 17.17 19.01 4.05
N THR A 68 17.66 19.83 4.96
CA THR A 68 16.88 20.40 6.07
C THR A 68 15.63 21.13 5.58
N SER A 69 15.70 21.79 4.41
CA SER A 69 14.54 22.50 3.82
C SER A 69 13.36 21.57 3.47
N SER A 70 13.58 20.28 3.31
CA SER A 70 12.51 19.30 3.08
C SER A 70 11.73 18.98 4.36
N PHE A 71 12.25 19.33 5.54
CA PHE A 71 11.67 19.04 6.84
C PHE A 71 11.06 20.29 7.48
N ALA A 72 9.94 20.11 8.16
CA ALA A 72 9.29 21.13 8.97
C ALA A 72 8.38 20.48 10.01
N VAL A 73 7.99 21.23 11.04
CA VAL A 73 6.83 20.87 11.85
C VAL A 73 5.60 21.04 10.97
N ARG A 74 4.91 19.94 10.70
CA ARG A 74 3.78 19.86 9.77
C ARG A 74 2.46 20.06 10.50
N GLU A 75 1.35 20.15 9.74
CA GLU A 75 -0.01 20.31 10.29
C GLU A 75 -0.39 19.25 11.34
N ASN A 76 0.15 18.05 11.22
CA ASN A 76 -0.03 16.95 12.18
C ASN A 76 0.84 17.07 13.45
N GLY A 77 1.59 18.15 13.59
CA GLY A 77 2.46 18.42 14.74
C GLY A 77 3.80 17.66 14.74
N GLN A 78 4.09 16.86 13.72
CA GLN A 78 5.33 16.09 13.64
C GLN A 78 6.38 16.84 12.81
N TYR A 79 7.66 16.69 13.17
CA TYR A 79 8.77 17.18 12.36
C TYR A 79 9.05 16.15 11.27
N GLN A 80 8.53 16.41 10.07
CA GLN A 80 8.51 15.46 8.96
C GLN A 80 9.01 16.07 7.65
N GLY A 81 9.55 15.21 6.79
CA GLY A 81 9.91 15.53 5.42
C GLY A 81 9.72 14.34 4.47
N LEU A 82 9.48 14.62 3.22
CA LEU A 82 9.63 13.65 2.15
C LEU A 82 11.09 13.74 1.67
N VAL A 83 11.85 12.70 1.98
CA VAL A 83 13.22 12.54 1.48
C VAL A 83 13.13 12.05 0.05
N THR A 84 13.76 12.75 -0.88
CA THR A 84 13.80 12.41 -2.30
C THR A 84 15.24 12.25 -2.77
N GLY A 85 15.46 11.54 -3.88
CA GLY A 85 16.78 11.36 -4.47
C GLY A 85 17.65 10.36 -3.71
N LEU A 86 17.02 9.37 -3.06
CA LEU A 86 17.74 8.22 -2.52
C LEU A 86 18.42 7.45 -3.67
N ALA A 87 19.72 7.25 -3.58
CA ALA A 87 20.45 6.40 -4.50
C ALA A 87 20.04 4.93 -4.30
N GLU A 88 20.17 4.08 -5.32
CA GLU A 88 20.00 2.63 -5.13
C GLU A 88 21.04 2.11 -4.13
N GLY A 89 20.59 1.21 -3.24
CA GLY A 89 21.40 0.72 -2.11
C GLY A 89 21.28 1.57 -0.85
N ASP A 90 22.32 1.60 -0.05
CA ASP A 90 22.30 2.20 1.28
C ASP A 90 22.48 3.72 1.23
N ASN A 91 21.60 4.43 1.96
CA ASN A 91 21.61 5.86 2.11
C ASN A 91 21.62 6.22 3.60
N LEU A 92 22.52 7.11 4.01
CA LEU A 92 22.65 7.53 5.39
C LEU A 92 21.93 8.84 5.64
N LEU A 93 20.83 8.77 6.38
CA LEU A 93 20.06 9.93 6.83
C LEU A 93 20.43 10.28 8.27
N ARG A 94 20.75 11.57 8.52
CA ARG A 94 21.08 12.09 9.84
C ARG A 94 20.20 13.28 10.19
N ALA A 95 19.75 13.34 11.44
CA ALA A 95 19.09 14.51 12.03
C ALA A 95 19.84 14.89 13.30
N ARG A 96 20.46 16.08 13.33
CA ARG A 96 21.35 16.52 14.39
C ARG A 96 21.09 17.95 14.81
N LEU A 97 21.39 18.24 16.08
CA LEU A 97 21.44 19.60 16.64
C LEU A 97 22.84 20.21 16.48
N PRO A 98 23.02 21.54 16.69
CA PRO A 98 24.29 22.21 16.57
C PRO A 98 25.39 21.69 17.51
N ASP A 99 25.02 21.10 18.66
CA ASP A 99 25.94 20.45 19.59
C ASP A 99 26.44 19.08 19.13
N GLY A 100 25.97 18.62 17.96
CA GLY A 100 26.29 17.34 17.37
C GLY A 100 25.43 16.16 17.84
N SER A 101 24.58 16.37 18.86
CA SER A 101 23.63 15.34 19.31
C SER A 101 22.57 15.07 18.23
N GLY A 102 22.06 13.84 18.17
CA GLY A 102 21.05 13.47 17.21
C GLY A 102 21.02 11.97 16.92
N HIS A 103 20.34 11.64 15.83
CA HIS A 103 20.20 10.25 15.37
C HIS A 103 20.54 10.10 13.89
N GLU A 104 20.86 8.88 13.51
CA GLU A 104 21.06 8.50 12.11
C GLU A 104 20.40 7.14 11.84
N ILE A 105 20.02 6.92 10.59
CA ILE A 105 19.45 5.68 10.10
C ILE A 105 19.96 5.41 8.68
N THR A 106 20.21 4.16 8.36
CA THR A 106 20.45 3.73 6.99
C THR A 106 19.12 3.37 6.33
N ILE A 107 18.84 4.00 5.20
CA ILE A 107 17.68 3.70 4.33
C ILE A 107 18.21 2.99 3.10
N LYS A 108 17.79 1.74 2.92
CA LYS A 108 18.11 0.99 1.71
C LYS A 108 17.04 1.19 0.67
N ASN A 109 17.40 1.81 -0.44
CA ASN A 109 16.52 2.06 -1.57
C ASN A 109 16.69 1.00 -2.66
N HIS A 110 15.55 0.48 -3.16
CA HIS A 110 15.46 -0.47 -4.25
C HIS A 110 14.87 0.20 -5.51
N PRO A 111 15.13 -0.35 -6.70
CA PRO A 111 14.52 0.17 -7.92
C PRO A 111 12.98 0.14 -7.85
N ILE A 112 12.30 1.15 -8.38
CA ILE A 112 10.83 1.15 -8.48
C ILE A 112 10.30 -0.02 -9.34
N GLY A 113 11.06 -0.48 -10.32
CA GLY A 113 10.74 -1.66 -11.13
C GLY A 113 10.99 -2.99 -10.41
N GLY A 114 11.47 -2.97 -9.17
CA GLY A 114 11.81 -4.17 -8.40
C GLY A 114 12.99 -4.97 -8.96
N PRO A 115 13.30 -6.12 -8.37
CA PRO A 115 12.67 -6.67 -7.18
C PRO A 115 13.16 -5.98 -5.90
N VAL A 116 12.38 -6.06 -4.81
CA VAL A 116 12.80 -5.66 -3.46
C VAL A 116 13.20 -6.91 -2.67
N PHE A 117 12.32 -7.92 -2.60
CA PHE A 117 12.58 -9.20 -1.93
C PHE A 117 12.08 -10.43 -2.71
N SER A 118 11.34 -10.26 -3.82
CA SER A 118 10.73 -11.36 -4.57
C SER A 118 11.73 -12.22 -5.38
N GLY A 119 13.00 -11.83 -5.41
CA GLY A 119 14.03 -12.54 -6.16
C GLY A 119 14.06 -12.18 -7.65
N GLU A 120 14.69 -13.03 -8.44
CA GLU A 120 14.88 -12.79 -9.87
C GLU A 120 13.56 -12.68 -10.63
N GLN A 121 13.42 -11.62 -11.41
CA GLN A 121 12.23 -11.37 -12.21
C GLN A 121 12.26 -12.18 -13.51
N ILE A 122 11.15 -12.86 -13.82
CA ILE A 122 11.03 -13.68 -15.03
C ILE A 122 11.26 -12.87 -16.32
N GLN A 123 11.89 -13.50 -17.30
CA GLN A 123 12.12 -12.96 -18.63
C GLN A 123 11.65 -13.96 -19.70
N PRO A 124 11.26 -13.49 -20.92
CA PRO A 124 11.13 -12.10 -21.32
C PRO A 124 9.93 -11.41 -20.65
N TRP A 125 9.93 -10.07 -20.60
CA TRP A 125 8.79 -9.29 -20.11
C TRP A 125 8.43 -8.18 -21.08
N LEU A 126 7.19 -8.15 -21.55
CA LEU A 126 6.70 -7.17 -22.53
C LEU A 126 6.03 -5.98 -21.82
N CYS A 127 6.57 -4.80 -22.03
CA CYS A 127 5.98 -3.56 -21.52
C CYS A 127 4.71 -3.18 -22.29
N ARG A 128 3.68 -2.73 -21.57
CA ARG A 128 2.39 -2.32 -22.12
C ARG A 128 1.89 -0.97 -21.59
N THR A 129 2.77 -0.12 -21.11
CA THR A 129 2.45 1.20 -20.54
C THR A 129 1.72 2.12 -21.53
N GLN A 130 1.93 1.96 -22.83
CA GLN A 130 1.27 2.75 -23.87
C GLN A 130 -0.16 2.28 -24.18
N LEU A 131 -0.52 1.06 -23.77
CA LEU A 131 -1.81 0.50 -24.11
C LEU A 131 -2.86 0.96 -23.11
N GLN A 132 -3.98 1.43 -23.64
CA GLN A 132 -5.17 1.68 -22.84
C GLN A 132 -6.01 0.42 -22.77
N GLY A 133 -6.59 0.15 -21.61
CA GLY A 133 -7.49 -0.99 -21.43
C GLY A 133 -8.42 -0.78 -20.24
N GLY A 134 -9.72 -0.87 -20.47
CA GLY A 134 -10.71 -0.64 -19.43
C GLY A 134 -10.57 0.76 -18.81
N THR A 135 -10.24 0.82 -17.53
CA THR A 135 -10.07 2.08 -16.77
C THR A 135 -8.60 2.48 -16.61
N THR A 136 -7.67 1.73 -17.19
CA THR A 136 -6.23 2.04 -17.14
C THR A 136 -5.88 3.10 -18.17
N PRO A 137 -5.43 4.31 -17.78
CA PRO A 137 -4.98 5.32 -18.74
C PRO A 137 -3.65 4.88 -19.38
N ALA A 138 -3.35 5.44 -20.55
CA ALA A 138 -2.04 5.31 -21.15
C ALA A 138 -0.99 6.06 -20.31
N LEU A 139 0.10 5.38 -19.98
CA LEU A 139 1.21 5.92 -19.18
C LEU A 139 2.39 6.40 -20.05
N GLY A 140 2.22 6.39 -21.39
CA GLY A 140 3.29 6.69 -22.32
C GLY A 140 4.22 5.51 -22.59
N ALA A 141 5.33 5.77 -23.26
CA ALA A 141 6.36 4.76 -23.51
C ALA A 141 7.05 4.40 -22.20
N ALA A 142 7.39 3.12 -22.05
CA ALA A 142 8.28 2.70 -20.96
C ALA A 142 9.64 3.36 -21.09
N VAL A 143 10.19 3.83 -19.98
CA VAL A 143 11.49 4.53 -19.97
C VAL A 143 12.67 3.57 -19.79
N ASP A 144 12.38 2.32 -19.43
CA ASP A 144 13.39 1.28 -19.22
C ASP A 144 12.82 -0.14 -19.46
N GLU A 145 13.69 -1.14 -19.36
CA GLU A 145 13.35 -2.57 -19.49
C GLU A 145 12.50 -3.13 -18.35
N LYS A 146 12.41 -2.42 -17.22
CA LYS A 146 11.52 -2.74 -16.09
C LYS A 146 10.10 -2.21 -16.29
N CYS A 147 9.81 -1.67 -17.47
CA CYS A 147 8.50 -1.13 -17.84
C CYS A 147 8.05 0.05 -16.96
N ASN A 148 8.97 0.85 -16.47
CA ASN A 148 8.64 2.04 -15.74
C ASN A 148 8.07 3.12 -16.67
N ALA A 149 7.02 3.82 -16.20
CA ALA A 149 6.49 5.02 -16.84
C ALA A 149 7.31 6.24 -16.38
N ALA A 150 7.42 7.26 -17.23
CA ALA A 150 8.14 8.49 -16.89
C ALA A 150 7.55 9.23 -15.70
N ALA A 151 6.23 9.17 -15.53
CA ALA A 151 5.49 9.74 -14.41
C ALA A 151 4.13 9.03 -14.25
N PRO A 152 3.55 9.03 -13.03
CA PRO A 152 2.19 8.56 -12.84
C PRO A 152 1.19 9.56 -13.43
N VAL A 153 0.05 9.03 -13.90
CA VAL A 153 -1.11 9.84 -14.31
C VAL A 153 -1.96 10.13 -13.09
N VAL A 154 -2.25 11.40 -12.85
CA VAL A 154 -3.05 11.88 -11.71
C VAL A 154 -4.34 12.49 -12.25
N GLU A 155 -5.48 12.00 -11.79
CA GLU A 155 -6.81 12.41 -12.23
C GLU A 155 -7.70 12.71 -11.04
N LEU A 156 -8.62 13.64 -11.20
CA LEU A 156 -9.67 13.92 -10.23
C LEU A 156 -11.02 13.54 -10.85
N PHE A 157 -11.82 12.84 -10.09
CA PHE A 157 -13.20 12.49 -10.46
C PHE A 157 -14.15 12.87 -9.35
N TYR A 158 -15.39 13.18 -9.73
CA TYR A 158 -16.48 13.32 -8.77
C TYR A 158 -17.61 12.33 -9.09
N ARG A 159 -18.36 11.97 -8.06
CA ARG A 159 -19.57 11.20 -8.20
C ARG A 159 -20.71 12.15 -8.51
N SER A 160 -21.28 12.07 -9.73
CA SER A 160 -22.36 12.94 -10.16
C SER A 160 -23.70 12.54 -9.56
N THR A 161 -24.64 13.48 -9.48
CA THR A 161 -26.05 13.22 -9.09
C THR A 161 -26.71 12.16 -9.97
N GLY A 162 -26.20 11.93 -11.19
CA GLY A 162 -26.61 10.82 -12.07
C GLY A 162 -25.90 9.48 -11.80
N ASN A 163 -25.22 9.32 -10.67
CA ASN A 163 -24.50 8.09 -10.30
C ASN A 163 -23.38 7.68 -11.26
N GLN A 164 -22.69 8.65 -11.88
CA GLN A 164 -21.55 8.40 -12.76
C GLN A 164 -20.27 8.99 -12.17
N TRP A 165 -19.12 8.38 -12.48
CA TRP A 165 -17.82 9.00 -12.26
C TRP A 165 -17.53 9.94 -13.44
N VAL A 166 -17.36 11.22 -13.15
CA VAL A 166 -17.10 12.28 -14.14
C VAL A 166 -15.78 12.97 -13.75
N ALA A 167 -15.01 13.37 -14.74
CA ALA A 167 -13.76 14.13 -14.51
C ALA A 167 -14.09 15.44 -13.77
N TYR A 168 -13.37 15.68 -12.68
CA TYR A 168 -13.51 16.91 -11.89
C TYR A 168 -12.55 17.97 -12.41
N THR A 169 -13.05 19.20 -12.50
CA THR A 169 -12.25 20.40 -12.77
C THR A 169 -12.60 21.48 -11.73
N PRO A 170 -11.73 22.48 -11.52
CA PRO A 170 -12.03 23.58 -10.61
C PRO A 170 -13.30 24.37 -10.96
N THR A 171 -13.80 24.23 -12.20
CA THR A 171 -15.04 24.85 -12.68
C THR A 171 -16.27 23.96 -12.57
N THR A 172 -16.13 22.73 -12.01
CA THR A 172 -17.26 21.82 -11.79
C THR A 172 -18.23 22.45 -10.77
N LEU A 173 -19.50 22.52 -11.15
CA LEU A 173 -20.53 23.12 -10.31
C LEU A 173 -20.83 22.21 -9.11
N PRO A 174 -20.85 22.74 -7.87
CA PRO A 174 -21.04 21.95 -6.65
C PRO A 174 -22.34 21.13 -6.62
N GLU A 175 -23.44 21.65 -7.22
CA GLU A 175 -24.75 20.98 -7.29
C GLU A 175 -24.74 19.70 -8.14
N LEU A 176 -23.73 19.50 -8.97
CA LEU A 176 -23.57 18.28 -9.76
C LEU A 176 -22.92 17.16 -8.96
N ILE A 177 -22.29 17.47 -7.82
CA ILE A 177 -21.49 16.55 -7.01
C ILE A 177 -22.36 15.94 -5.91
N GLN A 178 -22.45 14.60 -5.88
CA GLN A 178 -23.09 13.93 -4.75
C GLN A 178 -22.29 14.13 -3.47
N PRO A 179 -22.93 14.34 -2.31
CA PRO A 179 -22.28 14.20 -1.02
C PRO A 179 -22.05 12.72 -0.69
N THR A 180 -21.06 12.46 0.17
CA THR A 180 -20.89 11.16 0.84
C THR A 180 -20.60 11.38 2.30
N THR A 181 -20.96 10.40 3.16
CA THR A 181 -20.66 10.44 4.59
C THR A 181 -19.70 9.31 4.93
N THR A 182 -18.52 9.68 5.41
CA THR A 182 -17.48 8.71 5.79
C THR A 182 -17.91 7.91 7.02
N ASP A 183 -17.23 6.78 7.30
CA ASP A 183 -17.47 5.98 8.50
C ASP A 183 -17.10 6.70 9.81
N GLU A 184 -16.41 7.84 9.72
CA GLU A 184 -16.15 8.77 10.84
C GLU A 184 -17.25 9.85 10.98
N GLY A 185 -18.33 9.77 10.20
CA GLY A 185 -19.46 10.70 10.26
C GLY A 185 -19.26 12.05 9.57
N LYS A 186 -18.19 12.20 8.76
CA LYS A 186 -17.93 13.44 8.00
C LYS A 186 -18.68 13.41 6.68
N THR A 187 -19.57 14.36 6.43
CA THR A 187 -20.23 14.54 5.13
C THR A 187 -19.43 15.54 4.29
N VAL A 188 -19.02 15.09 3.10
CA VAL A 188 -18.17 15.84 2.18
C VAL A 188 -18.62 15.66 0.73
N PRO A 189 -18.24 16.54 -0.21
CA PRO A 189 -18.40 16.28 -1.63
C PRO A 189 -17.67 14.99 -2.03
N PHE A 190 -18.32 14.13 -2.84
CA PHE A 190 -17.72 12.86 -3.25
C PHE A 190 -16.76 13.07 -4.41
N ILE A 191 -15.56 13.56 -4.09
CA ILE A 191 -14.47 13.80 -5.03
C ILE A 191 -13.31 12.88 -4.67
N ILE A 192 -12.74 12.22 -5.67
CA ILE A 192 -11.58 11.33 -5.50
C ILE A 192 -10.41 11.80 -6.35
N GLN A 193 -9.20 11.58 -5.85
CA GLN A 193 -7.99 11.59 -6.65
C GLN A 193 -7.63 10.13 -6.98
N ARG A 194 -7.45 9.84 -8.28
CA ARG A 194 -6.92 8.57 -8.77
C ARG A 194 -5.51 8.78 -9.28
N VAL A 195 -4.60 7.90 -8.89
CA VAL A 195 -3.22 7.84 -9.40
C VAL A 195 -3.00 6.49 -10.04
N THR A 196 -2.48 6.49 -11.25
CA THR A 196 -2.08 5.29 -11.99
C THR A 196 -0.62 5.42 -12.37
N GLY A 197 0.17 4.41 -12.06
CA GLY A 197 1.60 4.40 -12.36
C GLY A 197 2.15 2.98 -12.45
N THR A 198 3.47 2.87 -12.44
CA THR A 198 4.18 1.58 -12.51
C THR A 198 5.00 1.35 -11.25
N ALA A 199 4.99 0.12 -10.75
CA ALA A 199 5.83 -0.37 -9.69
C ALA A 199 6.03 -1.89 -9.87
N ASN A 200 7.20 -2.42 -9.53
CA ASN A 200 7.52 -3.84 -9.64
C ASN A 200 7.23 -4.44 -11.02
N ARG A 201 7.45 -3.70 -12.10
CA ARG A 201 7.08 -4.04 -13.49
C ARG A 201 5.56 -4.19 -13.74
N GLY A 202 4.72 -3.94 -12.73
CA GLY A 202 3.27 -3.93 -12.85
C GLY A 202 2.73 -2.52 -13.04
N ILE A 203 1.41 -2.42 -13.21
CA ILE A 203 0.67 -1.17 -13.17
C ILE A 203 -0.11 -1.15 -11.86
N TYR A 204 -0.06 -0.05 -11.12
CA TYR A 204 -0.89 0.16 -9.94
C TYR A 204 -1.93 1.24 -10.18
N GLN A 205 -3.04 1.16 -9.48
CA GLN A 205 -3.99 2.25 -9.30
C GLN A 205 -4.33 2.43 -7.83
N ILE A 206 -4.46 3.69 -7.42
CA ILE A 206 -4.91 4.08 -6.08
C ILE A 206 -5.92 5.20 -6.24
N ALA A 207 -7.08 5.10 -5.59
CA ALA A 207 -8.07 6.16 -5.49
C ALA A 207 -8.29 6.52 -4.01
N VAL A 208 -8.36 7.82 -3.74
CA VAL A 208 -8.51 8.37 -2.39
C VAL A 208 -9.56 9.47 -2.41
N LEU A 209 -10.46 9.48 -1.41
CA LEU A 209 -11.41 10.58 -1.19
C LEU A 209 -10.64 11.84 -0.78
N VAL A 210 -10.83 12.94 -1.51
CA VAL A 210 -10.07 14.19 -1.31
C VAL A 210 -10.95 15.42 -1.31
N ASP A 211 -10.48 16.47 -0.65
CA ASP A 211 -10.93 17.84 -0.82
C ASP A 211 -9.89 18.58 -1.69
N PRO A 212 -10.16 18.80 -3.00
CA PRO A 212 -9.18 19.40 -3.90
C PRO A 212 -8.98 20.90 -3.65
N THR A 213 -9.76 21.52 -2.75
CA THR A 213 -9.58 22.93 -2.34
C THR A 213 -8.47 23.08 -1.29
N LYS A 214 -8.00 21.97 -0.72
CA LYS A 214 -6.93 21.91 0.29
C LYS A 214 -5.69 21.22 -0.26
N PRO A 215 -4.51 21.52 0.27
CA PRO A 215 -3.29 20.80 -0.09
C PRO A 215 -3.44 19.28 0.12
N ILE A 216 -3.05 18.51 -0.89
CA ILE A 216 -2.98 17.05 -0.81
C ILE A 216 -1.52 16.69 -0.57
N THR A 217 -1.15 16.47 0.67
CA THR A 217 0.21 16.14 1.11
C THR A 217 0.18 15.02 2.15
N PRO A 218 1.29 14.30 2.37
CA PRO A 218 1.31 13.19 3.31
C PRO A 218 1.09 13.59 4.78
N TRP A 219 1.20 14.88 5.11
CA TRP A 219 0.97 15.44 6.44
C TRP A 219 -0.33 16.24 6.58
N SER A 220 -1.14 16.33 5.50
CA SER A 220 -2.41 17.06 5.55
C SER A 220 -3.39 16.42 6.53
N THR A 221 -3.96 17.25 7.44
CA THR A 221 -4.94 16.81 8.45
C THR A 221 -6.38 17.10 8.04
N GLY A 222 -6.59 18.01 7.08
CA GLY A 222 -7.91 18.45 6.64
C GLY A 222 -8.55 17.63 5.51
N GLN A 223 -7.93 16.56 5.07
CA GLN A 223 -8.45 15.70 4.01
C GLN A 223 -9.52 14.73 4.56
N PRO A 224 -10.51 14.33 3.75
CA PRO A 224 -11.58 13.44 4.17
C PRO A 224 -11.20 11.97 4.26
N TRP A 225 -10.06 11.56 3.74
CA TRP A 225 -9.56 10.18 3.86
C TRP A 225 -9.36 9.79 5.33
N ASN A 226 -9.91 8.65 5.74
CA ASN A 226 -9.90 8.15 7.11
C ASN A 226 -8.65 7.32 7.49
N ARG A 227 -7.61 7.35 6.65
CA ARG A 227 -6.34 6.61 6.79
C ARG A 227 -6.49 5.09 6.72
N LYS A 228 -7.62 4.58 6.21
CA LYS A 228 -7.85 3.17 5.95
C LYS A 228 -7.65 2.90 4.47
N TYR A 229 -7.08 1.73 4.16
CA TYR A 229 -6.77 1.31 2.79
C TYR A 229 -7.36 -0.07 2.52
N VAL A 230 -8.03 -0.23 1.41
CA VAL A 230 -8.49 -1.51 0.88
C VAL A 230 -7.67 -1.85 -0.35
N ASN A 231 -6.92 -2.95 -0.30
CA ASN A 231 -6.24 -3.51 -1.47
C ASN A 231 -7.10 -4.61 -2.08
N THR A 232 -7.40 -4.49 -3.38
CA THR A 232 -8.19 -5.52 -4.08
C THR A 232 -7.27 -6.55 -4.73
N PHE A 233 -7.64 -7.83 -4.54
CA PHE A 233 -6.94 -8.99 -5.08
C PHE A 233 -7.81 -9.71 -6.10
N GLY A 234 -7.23 -10.02 -7.27
CA GLY A 234 -7.92 -10.76 -8.33
C GLY A 234 -7.67 -12.26 -8.26
N GLY A 235 -8.66 -13.01 -8.73
CA GLY A 235 -8.66 -14.47 -8.73
C GLY A 235 -7.92 -15.13 -9.89
N ALA A 236 -8.23 -16.41 -10.12
CA ALA A 236 -7.58 -17.35 -11.04
C ALA A 236 -6.09 -17.61 -10.70
N CYS A 237 -5.39 -18.39 -11.53
CA CYS A 237 -3.94 -18.62 -11.42
C CYS A 237 -3.38 -18.82 -12.84
N SER A 238 -2.46 -17.97 -13.25
CA SER A 238 -1.84 -18.00 -14.57
C SER A 238 -0.48 -17.32 -14.52
N VAL A 239 0.28 -17.45 -15.60
CA VAL A 239 1.56 -16.74 -15.79
C VAL A 239 1.52 -16.03 -17.13
N ASN A 240 1.66 -14.71 -17.09
CA ASN A 240 1.81 -13.86 -18.27
C ASN A 240 3.23 -13.31 -18.32
N TYR A 241 3.75 -13.13 -19.54
CA TYR A 241 5.07 -12.56 -19.79
C TYR A 241 4.98 -11.12 -20.30
N GLN A 242 3.99 -10.40 -19.80
CA GLN A 242 3.73 -9.02 -20.20
C GLN A 242 3.14 -8.24 -19.03
N GLN A 243 3.32 -6.93 -19.04
CA GLN A 243 2.72 -6.00 -18.10
C GLN A 243 1.19 -6.00 -18.28
N PRO A 244 0.42 -6.47 -17.27
CA PRO A 244 -1.03 -6.56 -17.41
C PRO A 244 -1.71 -5.23 -17.11
N THR A 245 -2.96 -5.09 -17.55
CA THR A 245 -3.84 -4.00 -17.12
C THR A 245 -4.25 -4.18 -15.65
N VAL A 246 -4.67 -3.10 -15.02
CA VAL A 246 -5.11 -3.08 -13.62
C VAL A 246 -6.63 -2.95 -13.54
N GLY A 247 -7.24 -3.46 -12.47
CA GLY A 247 -8.66 -3.32 -12.17
C GLY A 247 -9.05 -1.88 -11.80
N ASP A 248 -10.34 -1.54 -11.95
CA ASP A 248 -10.87 -0.23 -11.56
C ASP A 248 -10.94 -0.10 -10.03
N VAL A 249 -10.34 0.94 -9.49
CA VAL A 249 -10.31 1.24 -8.06
C VAL A 249 -11.42 2.20 -7.61
N ARG A 250 -12.30 2.64 -8.52
CA ARG A 250 -13.37 3.60 -8.23
C ARG A 250 -14.58 2.94 -7.55
N ASN A 251 -14.33 2.17 -6.50
CA ASN A 251 -15.35 1.52 -5.70
C ASN A 251 -16.15 2.56 -4.90
N VAL A 252 -17.43 2.74 -5.25
CA VAL A 252 -18.30 3.77 -4.68
C VAL A 252 -18.50 3.58 -3.18
N GLU A 253 -18.72 2.34 -2.74
CA GLU A 253 -19.00 2.03 -1.34
C GLU A 253 -17.78 2.32 -0.45
N ARG A 254 -16.61 1.77 -0.80
CA ARG A 254 -15.40 1.93 0.00
C ARG A 254 -14.90 3.37 0.02
N LEU A 255 -14.85 4.02 -1.15
CA LEU A 255 -14.45 5.42 -1.26
C LEU A 255 -15.44 6.34 -0.55
N GLY A 256 -16.75 6.05 -0.64
CA GLY A 256 -17.79 6.82 0.04
C GLY A 256 -17.65 6.75 1.56
N LEU A 257 -17.22 5.62 2.12
CA LEU A 257 -16.91 5.48 3.54
C LEU A 257 -15.58 6.14 3.95
N GLY A 258 -14.85 6.76 3.01
CA GLY A 258 -13.59 7.44 3.29
C GLY A 258 -12.35 6.55 3.23
N PHE A 259 -12.46 5.30 2.76
CA PHE A 259 -11.30 4.44 2.55
C PHE A 259 -10.55 4.85 1.28
N ALA A 260 -9.25 4.67 1.24
CA ALA A 260 -8.52 4.56 -0.01
C ALA A 260 -8.74 3.16 -0.59
N VAL A 261 -8.82 3.06 -1.91
CA VAL A 261 -8.91 1.78 -2.63
C VAL A 261 -7.76 1.70 -3.61
N GLY A 262 -7.06 0.58 -3.63
CA GLY A 262 -5.98 0.39 -4.58
C GLY A 262 -5.78 -1.07 -4.96
N THR A 263 -4.98 -1.26 -5.99
CA THR A 263 -4.54 -2.57 -6.45
C THR A 263 -3.32 -2.43 -7.36
N SER A 264 -2.57 -3.49 -7.48
CA SER A 264 -1.58 -3.68 -8.55
C SER A 264 -2.06 -4.76 -9.52
N SER A 265 -1.70 -4.64 -10.77
CA SER A 265 -1.90 -5.71 -11.75
C SER A 265 -1.23 -7.02 -11.32
N LEU A 266 -0.23 -6.95 -10.44
CA LEU A 266 0.44 -8.10 -9.84
C LEU A 266 -0.25 -8.62 -8.56
N ASN A 267 -1.32 -7.96 -8.10
CA ASN A 267 -2.23 -8.48 -7.07
C ASN A 267 -3.40 -9.30 -7.69
N THR A 268 -3.27 -9.70 -8.95
CA THR A 268 -4.22 -10.57 -9.64
C THR A 268 -3.50 -11.84 -10.08
N PHE A 269 -3.82 -12.98 -9.45
CA PHE A 269 -3.17 -14.24 -9.75
C PHE A 269 -3.41 -14.74 -11.18
N ALA A 270 -4.49 -14.29 -11.85
CA ALA A 270 -4.65 -14.49 -13.29
C ALA A 270 -3.51 -13.90 -14.13
N ASN A 271 -2.77 -12.93 -13.60
CA ASN A 271 -1.65 -12.29 -14.28
C ASN A 271 -0.31 -12.96 -13.92
N GLN A 272 -0.16 -13.31 -12.65
CA GLN A 272 1.01 -14.03 -12.14
C GLN A 272 0.62 -14.74 -10.82
N CYS A 273 0.87 -16.04 -10.73
CA CYS A 273 0.44 -16.86 -9.60
C CYS A 273 1.59 -17.06 -8.60
N SER A 274 2.02 -15.94 -7.96
CA SER A 274 3.05 -15.93 -6.94
C SER A 274 2.65 -15.00 -5.79
N ASP A 275 2.54 -15.56 -4.60
CA ASP A 275 2.23 -14.82 -3.37
C ASP A 275 3.34 -13.84 -2.99
N VAL A 276 4.61 -14.21 -3.22
CA VAL A 276 5.77 -13.36 -2.93
C VAL A 276 5.73 -12.07 -3.77
N ILE A 277 5.49 -12.21 -5.09
CA ILE A 277 5.36 -11.05 -5.99
C ILE A 277 4.12 -10.23 -5.63
N SER A 278 3.01 -10.88 -5.26
CA SER A 278 1.80 -10.19 -4.82
C SER A 278 2.02 -9.40 -3.52
N ALA A 279 2.75 -9.98 -2.56
CA ALA A 279 3.12 -9.31 -1.32
C ALA A 279 4.03 -8.09 -1.57
N GLU A 280 5.03 -8.23 -2.43
CA GLU A 280 5.93 -7.14 -2.81
C GLU A 280 5.17 -6.01 -3.51
N ALA A 281 4.29 -6.34 -4.45
CA ALA A 281 3.46 -5.36 -5.15
C ALA A 281 2.51 -4.61 -4.19
N LEU A 282 1.91 -5.30 -3.21
CA LEU A 282 1.12 -4.66 -2.16
C LEU A 282 1.98 -3.72 -1.32
N MET A 283 3.16 -4.17 -0.88
CA MET A 283 4.08 -3.37 -0.08
C MET A 283 4.45 -2.07 -0.78
N MET A 284 4.89 -2.14 -2.05
CA MET A 284 5.27 -0.97 -2.84
C MET A 284 4.07 -0.04 -3.12
N THR A 285 2.86 -0.59 -3.31
CA THR A 285 1.65 0.22 -3.48
C THR A 285 1.29 0.98 -2.19
N LYS A 286 1.47 0.36 -1.00
CA LYS A 286 1.30 1.02 0.30
C LYS A 286 2.32 2.13 0.53
N GLU A 287 3.56 1.92 0.12
CA GLU A 287 4.63 2.91 0.16
C GLU A 287 4.25 4.16 -0.64
N ILE A 288 3.88 4.00 -1.91
CA ILE A 288 3.43 5.08 -2.80
C ILE A 288 2.22 5.84 -2.20
N LEU A 289 1.24 5.10 -1.63
CA LEU A 289 0.10 5.72 -0.96
C LEU A 289 0.54 6.58 0.22
N THR A 290 1.45 6.06 1.05
CA THR A 290 1.94 6.73 2.24
C THR A 290 2.72 8.00 1.90
N GLU A 291 3.56 7.97 0.89
CA GLU A 291 4.35 9.12 0.44
C GLU A 291 3.50 10.25 -0.14
N ARG A 292 2.36 9.89 -0.73
CA ARG A 292 1.49 10.88 -1.36
C ARG A 292 0.42 11.44 -0.44
N TRP A 293 -0.23 10.59 0.37
CA TRP A 293 -1.38 10.98 1.20
C TRP A 293 -1.16 10.79 2.71
N GLY A 294 -0.05 10.16 3.08
CA GLY A 294 0.37 9.96 4.47
C GLY A 294 0.15 8.55 5.02
N PRO A 295 0.57 8.31 6.26
CA PRO A 295 0.60 6.97 6.84
C PRO A 295 -0.78 6.30 6.90
N ILE A 296 -0.81 5.02 6.54
CA ILE A 296 -1.98 4.16 6.59
C ILE A 296 -2.19 3.68 8.04
N ARG A 297 -3.43 3.76 8.52
CA ARG A 297 -3.82 3.25 9.84
C ARG A 297 -4.14 1.76 9.80
N TYR A 298 -4.92 1.33 8.81
CA TYR A 298 -5.29 -0.07 8.59
C TYR A 298 -5.29 -0.40 7.11
N THR A 299 -4.78 -1.59 6.77
CA THR A 299 -4.83 -2.17 5.43
C THR A 299 -5.73 -3.40 5.47
N ILE A 300 -6.73 -3.43 4.59
CA ILE A 300 -7.68 -4.53 4.46
C ILE A 300 -7.51 -5.13 3.07
N GLY A 301 -7.35 -6.44 3.00
CA GLY A 301 -7.44 -7.18 1.74
C GLY A 301 -8.90 -7.41 1.36
N ASP A 302 -9.23 -7.30 0.08
CA ASP A 302 -10.56 -7.60 -0.46
C ASP A 302 -10.41 -8.43 -1.75
N GLY A 303 -11.05 -9.61 -1.80
CA GLY A 303 -10.98 -10.46 -2.98
C GLY A 303 -11.50 -11.86 -2.76
N GLY A 304 -11.95 -12.47 -3.86
CA GLY A 304 -12.50 -13.83 -3.88
C GLY A 304 -11.63 -14.82 -4.63
N SER A 305 -11.90 -16.14 -4.45
CA SER A 305 -11.18 -17.22 -5.12
C SER A 305 -9.68 -17.15 -4.83
N ALA A 306 -8.80 -17.15 -5.82
CA ALA A 306 -7.36 -16.96 -5.58
C ALA A 306 -7.02 -15.59 -4.97
N GLY A 307 -7.92 -14.60 -4.99
CA GLY A 307 -7.79 -13.38 -4.19
C GLY A 307 -7.89 -13.65 -2.68
N THR A 308 -8.69 -14.65 -2.27
CA THR A 308 -8.70 -15.15 -0.90
C THR A 308 -7.37 -15.81 -0.54
N MET A 309 -6.84 -16.66 -1.43
CA MET A 309 -5.54 -17.34 -1.22
C MET A 309 -4.43 -16.31 -0.99
N GLN A 310 -4.33 -15.28 -1.84
CA GLN A 310 -3.35 -14.21 -1.68
C GLN A 310 -3.43 -13.55 -0.30
N GLN A 311 -4.64 -13.23 0.17
CA GLN A 311 -4.84 -12.61 1.47
C GLN A 311 -4.36 -13.51 2.61
N HIS A 312 -4.70 -14.80 2.60
CA HIS A 312 -4.25 -15.76 3.61
C HIS A 312 -2.73 -15.94 3.59
N MET A 313 -2.14 -16.17 2.41
CA MET A 313 -0.70 -16.35 2.26
C MET A 313 0.08 -15.11 2.69
N ILE A 314 -0.36 -13.92 2.27
CA ILE A 314 0.29 -12.66 2.64
C ILE A 314 0.16 -12.40 4.14
N SER A 315 -1.00 -12.61 4.75
CA SER A 315 -1.19 -12.38 6.18
C SER A 315 -0.35 -13.32 7.04
N GLY A 316 -0.16 -14.57 6.60
CA GLY A 316 0.64 -15.57 7.28
C GLY A 316 2.16 -15.37 7.11
N ALA A 317 2.61 -15.06 5.90
CA ALA A 317 4.03 -14.98 5.56
C ALA A 317 4.64 -13.58 5.72
N TYR A 318 3.83 -12.51 5.61
CA TYR A 318 4.28 -11.12 5.64
C TYR A 318 3.49 -10.29 6.66
N PRO A 319 3.68 -10.54 7.98
CA PRO A 319 2.94 -9.86 9.03
C PRO A 319 3.11 -8.34 8.94
N GLY A 320 1.98 -7.61 9.08
CA GLY A 320 1.93 -6.16 8.99
C GLY A 320 1.57 -5.60 7.60
N LEU A 321 1.57 -6.41 6.53
CA LEU A 321 1.06 -5.96 5.24
C LEU A 321 -0.46 -5.83 5.23
N LEU A 322 -1.18 -6.76 5.85
CA LEU A 322 -2.64 -6.75 6.01
C LEU A 322 -3.01 -6.74 7.50
N ASN A 323 -4.01 -5.96 7.87
CA ASN A 323 -4.59 -5.89 9.22
C ASN A 323 -5.96 -6.58 9.29
N GLY A 324 -6.62 -6.77 8.14
CA GLY A 324 -7.89 -7.46 8.02
C GLY A 324 -8.05 -8.08 6.65
N LEU A 325 -8.86 -9.13 6.57
CA LEU A 325 -9.14 -9.88 5.36
C LEU A 325 -10.65 -9.85 5.09
N MET A 326 -11.02 -9.52 3.85
CA MET A 326 -12.39 -9.63 3.35
C MET A 326 -12.39 -10.64 2.22
N THR A 327 -12.59 -11.89 2.59
CA THR A 327 -12.49 -13.03 1.68
C THR A 327 -13.88 -13.49 1.22
N SER A 328 -13.97 -13.89 -0.03
CA SER A 328 -15.16 -14.52 -0.61
C SER A 328 -14.73 -15.69 -1.50
N LEU A 329 -15.65 -16.65 -1.76
CA LEU A 329 -15.31 -17.88 -2.47
C LEU A 329 -14.07 -18.54 -1.83
N LEU A 330 -14.21 -18.87 -0.56
CA LEU A 330 -13.14 -19.26 0.34
C LEU A 330 -12.40 -20.50 -0.13
N TYR A 331 -11.08 -20.48 0.05
CA TYR A 331 -10.17 -21.62 -0.03
C TYR A 331 -9.38 -21.66 1.28
N GLU A 332 -10.04 -22.04 2.37
CA GLU A 332 -9.46 -22.03 3.72
C GLU A 332 -8.33 -23.04 3.86
N ASP A 333 -8.47 -24.16 3.17
CA ASP A 333 -7.48 -25.23 3.12
C ASP A 333 -7.35 -25.75 1.69
N HIS A 334 -6.63 -25.01 0.84
CA HIS A 334 -6.49 -25.37 -0.57
C HIS A 334 -5.74 -26.67 -0.79
N TRP A 335 -4.91 -27.14 0.12
CA TRP A 335 -4.23 -28.42 0.00
C TRP A 335 -5.24 -29.58 0.05
N PHE A 336 -6.15 -29.58 0.99
CA PHE A 336 -7.22 -30.57 1.06
C PHE A 336 -8.21 -30.40 -0.09
N GLN A 337 -8.60 -29.20 -0.42
CA GLN A 337 -9.52 -28.95 -1.54
C GLN A 337 -8.97 -29.38 -2.89
N VAL A 338 -7.66 -29.25 -3.13
CA VAL A 338 -7.01 -29.74 -4.35
C VAL A 338 -7.06 -31.27 -4.40
N VAL A 339 -6.80 -31.96 -3.29
CA VAL A 339 -6.89 -33.44 -3.19
C VAL A 339 -8.32 -33.89 -3.45
N ASP A 340 -9.31 -33.33 -2.75
CA ASP A 340 -10.73 -33.67 -2.93
C ASP A 340 -11.23 -33.42 -4.35
N SER A 341 -10.83 -32.31 -4.97
CA SER A 341 -11.18 -31.98 -6.35
C SER A 341 -10.56 -32.97 -7.35
N HIS A 342 -9.31 -33.37 -7.10
CA HIS A 342 -8.61 -34.35 -7.93
C HIS A 342 -9.26 -35.73 -7.82
N ASP A 343 -9.56 -36.18 -6.62
CA ASP A 343 -10.23 -37.48 -6.36
C ASP A 343 -11.62 -37.50 -6.97
N CYS A 344 -12.39 -36.42 -6.84
CA CYS A 344 -13.67 -36.27 -7.50
C CYS A 344 -13.55 -36.37 -9.01
N LEU A 345 -12.53 -35.76 -9.63
CA LEU A 345 -12.28 -35.85 -11.07
C LEU A 345 -11.96 -37.28 -11.52
N VAL A 346 -11.12 -37.98 -10.75
CA VAL A 346 -10.74 -39.39 -11.06
C VAL A 346 -11.97 -40.30 -10.95
N LEU A 347 -12.77 -40.14 -9.87
CA LEU A 347 -14.00 -40.90 -9.66
C LEU A 347 -15.03 -40.62 -10.77
N SER A 348 -15.21 -39.34 -11.11
CA SER A 348 -16.13 -38.96 -12.21
C SER A 348 -15.76 -39.58 -13.52
N ARG A 349 -14.47 -39.69 -13.84
CA ARG A 349 -13.98 -40.40 -15.05
C ARG A 349 -14.19 -41.91 -14.95
N TYR A 350 -13.88 -42.50 -13.80
CA TYR A 350 -14.05 -43.95 -13.59
C TYR A 350 -15.52 -44.39 -13.74
N PHE A 351 -16.46 -43.60 -13.19
CA PHE A 351 -17.90 -43.88 -13.28
C PHE A 351 -18.55 -43.38 -14.57
N GLY A 352 -17.76 -42.90 -15.54
CA GLY A 352 -18.29 -42.40 -16.81
C GLY A 352 -19.23 -41.19 -16.69
N LEU A 353 -19.15 -40.46 -15.58
CA LEU A 353 -19.91 -39.22 -15.32
C LEU A 353 -19.32 -38.06 -16.15
N GLY A 354 -18.97 -38.34 -17.41
CA GLY A 354 -18.32 -37.38 -18.29
C GLY A 354 -19.15 -36.16 -18.57
N GLY A 355 -18.67 -35.04 -18.12
CA GLY A 355 -19.01 -33.71 -18.59
C GLY A 355 -20.42 -33.24 -18.30
N GLY A 356 -20.69 -32.64 -17.16
CA GLY A 356 -21.91 -31.93 -16.94
C GLY A 356 -22.37 -31.72 -15.51
N GLY A 357 -21.52 -32.00 -14.53
CA GLY A 357 -21.81 -31.57 -13.16
C GLY A 357 -21.69 -30.04 -13.01
N PRO A 358 -22.30 -29.42 -11.99
CA PRO A 358 -22.18 -27.99 -11.73
C PRO A 358 -20.72 -27.53 -11.52
N PHE A 359 -19.79 -28.48 -11.41
CA PHE A 359 -18.36 -28.29 -11.30
C PHE A 359 -17.64 -29.06 -12.41
N GLY A 360 -18.06 -28.85 -13.67
CA GLY A 360 -17.32 -29.40 -14.83
C GLY A 360 -15.85 -29.10 -14.70
N PRO A 361 -14.93 -29.92 -15.28
CA PRO A 361 -13.50 -29.66 -15.20
C PRO A 361 -13.24 -28.22 -15.63
N PRO A 362 -12.35 -27.48 -14.92
CA PRO A 362 -11.96 -26.16 -15.34
C PRO A 362 -11.56 -26.16 -16.81
N PRO A 363 -11.87 -25.13 -17.61
CA PRO A 363 -11.45 -25.05 -19.00
C PRO A 363 -9.96 -25.37 -19.13
N GLY A 364 -9.62 -26.37 -19.95
CA GLY A 364 -8.25 -26.89 -20.10
C GLY A 364 -7.87 -28.08 -19.20
N TRP A 365 -8.74 -28.54 -18.32
CA TRP A 365 -8.52 -29.75 -17.51
C TRP A 365 -9.28 -30.94 -18.10
N GLY A 366 -8.69 -31.60 -19.08
CA GLY A 366 -9.02 -32.98 -19.41
C GLY A 366 -10.32 -33.24 -20.11
N ASP A 367 -10.75 -32.37 -21.03
CA ASP A 367 -11.77 -32.68 -22.04
C ASP A 367 -11.24 -33.40 -23.27
N GLY A 368 -9.99 -33.85 -23.23
CA GLY A 368 -9.32 -34.46 -24.38
C GLY A 368 -8.73 -33.48 -25.38
N SER A 369 -8.81 -32.18 -25.15
CA SER A 369 -8.30 -31.16 -26.08
C SER A 369 -6.82 -30.82 -25.90
N GLY A 370 -6.05 -31.70 -25.22
CA GLY A 370 -4.59 -31.65 -25.26
C GLY A 370 -3.91 -30.98 -24.06
N ASN A 371 -4.48 -31.03 -22.85
CA ASN A 371 -3.71 -30.68 -21.69
C ASN A 371 -2.58 -31.69 -21.43
N PRO A 372 -1.29 -31.29 -21.49
CA PRO A 372 -0.16 -32.23 -21.37
C PRO A 372 -0.03 -32.85 -19.96
N LEU A 373 -0.70 -32.28 -18.96
CA LEU A 373 -0.68 -32.82 -17.60
C LEU A 373 -1.58 -34.04 -17.40
N PHE A 374 -2.56 -34.25 -18.32
CA PHE A 374 -3.48 -35.38 -18.29
C PHE A 374 -3.62 -35.96 -19.71
N PRO A 375 -2.63 -36.71 -20.19
CA PRO A 375 -2.73 -37.35 -21.48
C PRO A 375 -3.97 -38.25 -21.53
N ASP A 376 -4.63 -38.26 -22.69
CA ASP A 376 -5.86 -38.99 -22.94
C ASP A 376 -5.77 -40.44 -22.42
N ALA A 377 -6.76 -40.83 -21.62
CA ALA A 377 -6.85 -42.19 -21.09
C ALA A 377 -6.98 -43.26 -22.19
N ALA A 378 -7.28 -42.87 -23.44
CA ALA A 378 -7.32 -43.75 -24.62
C ALA A 378 -5.92 -44.04 -25.18
N ALA A 379 -4.88 -43.34 -24.69
CA ALA A 379 -3.49 -43.58 -25.13
C ALA A 379 -2.69 -44.47 -24.17
N ARG A 380 -3.35 -45.15 -23.20
CA ARG A 380 -2.73 -46.11 -22.29
C ARG A 380 -3.18 -47.54 -22.60
#